data_0a600b064c80d537c7bccd3f0be6a9c6
#
_entry.id   0a600b064c80d537c7bccd3f0be6a9c6
#
_cell.length_a   1.000
_cell.length_b   1.000
_cell.length_c   1.000
_cell.angle_alpha   90.00
_cell.angle_beta   90.00
_cell.angle_gamma   90.00
#
_symmetry.space_group_name_H-M   'P 1'
#
loop_
_entity.id
_entity.type
_entity.pdbx_description
1 polymer ?
#
loop_
_entity_poly.entity_id
_entity_poly.type
_entity_poly.pdbx_seq_one_letter_code
_entity_poly.pdbx_strand_id
1 'polypeptide(L)'
;MGHLWLGQFLYFCLKTKFRQTMRKLINPKYSHLSGLFDVLMNTDYFESEGILLYDVGRNVIKRFQWEGEDLVIKRFGHITFFNRLMYSTVRKSKAMRAYKNASRLRAMGISTPEEIAVIEIYSHGILTESYFVSAYTSNSSLSYLWEFTYEKKEWFPLLDSLVAWIAEIHDKGILHQDLNVGNILYQEKQGGSITFQLIDINRMKFRTNLSVEERLKELCRLSTNLDLHLYLLRKYAELMNYDGNLLESKGCLYKIMFEFRQHSKRKMKNYLSSSVKRYCNGDIPR
;
A
#
# COMPACT_ATOMS: atom_id res chain seq x y z
N MET A 1 49.24 -21.91 -3.39
CA MET A 1 48.87 -21.02 -4.51
C MET A 1 47.38 -20.70 -4.59
N GLY A 2 46.54 -21.16 -3.69
CA GLY A 2 45.05 -20.95 -3.74
C GLY A 2 44.54 -19.67 -3.08
N HIS A 3 45.29 -19.01 -2.23
CA HIS A 3 44.81 -17.85 -1.45
C HIS A 3 44.90 -16.50 -2.16
N LEU A 4 45.72 -16.38 -3.21
CA LEU A 4 45.90 -15.12 -3.97
C LEU A 4 44.71 -14.87 -4.95
N TRP A 5 44.08 -15.93 -5.44
CA TRP A 5 42.96 -15.81 -6.40
C TRP A 5 41.65 -15.33 -5.79
N LEU A 6 41.35 -15.75 -4.56
CA LEU A 6 40.14 -15.27 -3.85
C LEU A 6 40.25 -13.78 -3.47
N GLY A 7 41.44 -13.31 -3.08
CA GLY A 7 41.66 -11.90 -2.75
C GLY A 7 41.54 -10.99 -3.95
N GLN A 8 42.05 -11.40 -5.12
CA GLN A 8 41.94 -10.64 -6.36
C GLN A 8 40.51 -10.65 -6.92
N PHE A 9 39.77 -11.75 -6.78
CA PHE A 9 38.36 -11.83 -7.19
C PHE A 9 37.46 -10.95 -6.31
N LEU A 10 37.67 -10.97 -4.99
CA LEU A 10 36.99 -10.07 -4.06
C LEU A 10 37.39 -8.59 -4.29
N TYR A 11 38.63 -8.29 -4.58
CA TYR A 11 39.10 -6.94 -4.87
C TYR A 11 38.59 -6.42 -6.22
N PHE A 12 38.43 -7.30 -7.22
CA PHE A 12 37.82 -6.96 -8.50
C PHE A 12 36.31 -6.74 -8.38
N CYS A 13 35.62 -7.53 -7.55
CA CYS A 13 34.20 -7.31 -7.21
C CYS A 13 33.94 -6.02 -6.42
N LEU A 14 34.91 -5.57 -5.61
CA LEU A 14 34.79 -4.33 -4.84
C LEU A 14 35.15 -3.06 -5.64
N LYS A 15 35.84 -3.18 -6.78
CA LYS A 15 36.23 -2.04 -7.66
C LYS A 15 35.40 -1.85 -8.91
N THR A 16 34.53 -2.78 -9.27
CA THR A 16 33.53 -2.53 -10.32
C THR A 16 32.52 -1.54 -9.76
N LYS A 17 32.62 -0.26 -10.15
CA LYS A 17 31.54 0.73 -9.99
C LYS A 17 30.26 0.03 -10.43
N PHE A 18 29.40 -0.32 -9.48
CA PHE A 18 28.12 -0.95 -9.75
C PHE A 18 27.40 -0.11 -10.79
N ARG A 19 27.18 -0.68 -11.97
CA ARG A 19 26.45 0.00 -13.04
C ARG A 19 25.00 0.10 -12.63
N GLN A 20 24.69 1.14 -11.88
CA GLN A 20 23.31 1.48 -11.53
C GLN A 20 22.68 2.17 -12.75
N THR A 21 21.48 1.76 -13.09
CA THR A 21 20.67 2.42 -14.10
C THR A 21 19.35 2.83 -13.46
N MET A 22 18.83 3.98 -13.85
CA MET A 22 17.58 4.52 -13.37
C MET A 22 16.55 4.59 -14.50
N ARG A 23 15.32 4.22 -14.20
CA ARG A 23 14.14 4.52 -15.02
C ARG A 23 13.27 5.53 -14.29
N LYS A 24 12.91 6.60 -14.99
CA LYS A 24 12.00 7.65 -14.50
C LYS A 24 10.73 7.62 -15.33
N LEU A 25 9.59 7.77 -14.67
CA LEU A 25 8.33 8.14 -15.29
C LEU A 25 7.79 9.34 -14.51
N ILE A 26 7.64 10.47 -15.16
CA ILE A 26 7.21 11.73 -14.55
C ILE A 26 5.89 12.12 -15.20
N ASN A 27 4.94 12.53 -14.40
CA ASN A 27 3.73 13.17 -14.89
C ASN A 27 4.13 14.52 -15.55
N PRO A 28 3.76 14.78 -16.82
CA PRO A 28 4.18 15.98 -17.54
C PRO A 28 3.92 17.29 -16.80
N LYS A 29 2.85 17.35 -16.01
CA LYS A 29 2.53 18.51 -15.14
C LYS A 29 3.65 18.87 -14.18
N TYR A 30 4.44 17.90 -13.77
CA TYR A 30 5.50 18.01 -12.76
C TYR A 30 6.91 17.85 -13.35
N SER A 31 7.09 18.14 -14.64
CA SER A 31 8.39 18.01 -15.33
C SER A 31 9.48 18.91 -14.73
N HIS A 32 9.12 20.02 -14.11
CA HIS A 32 10.03 20.93 -13.40
C HIS A 32 10.72 20.23 -12.21
N LEU A 33 10.11 19.24 -11.57
CA LEU A 33 10.67 18.52 -10.43
C LEU A 33 11.78 17.52 -10.81
N SER A 34 12.30 17.55 -12.03
CA SER A 34 13.29 16.56 -12.50
C SER A 34 14.56 16.52 -11.64
N GLY A 35 14.98 17.64 -11.05
CA GLY A 35 16.13 17.73 -10.14
C GLY A 35 15.99 16.87 -8.88
N LEU A 36 14.78 16.77 -8.30
CA LEU A 36 14.52 15.91 -7.15
C LEU A 36 14.90 14.45 -7.43
N PHE A 37 14.64 13.97 -8.64
CA PHE A 37 14.84 12.56 -8.99
C PHE A 37 16.33 12.21 -9.10
N ASP A 38 17.16 13.17 -9.46
CA ASP A 38 18.62 12.97 -9.51
C ASP A 38 19.22 12.95 -8.09
N VAL A 39 18.64 13.73 -7.19
CA VAL A 39 19.02 13.71 -5.77
C VAL A 39 18.58 12.42 -5.07
N LEU A 40 17.41 11.87 -5.42
CA LEU A 40 16.93 10.59 -4.88
C LEU A 40 17.74 9.37 -5.36
N MET A 41 18.61 9.52 -6.36
CA MET A 41 19.62 8.52 -6.70
C MET A 41 20.64 8.32 -5.58
N ASN A 42 20.89 9.36 -4.79
CA ASN A 42 21.67 9.25 -3.58
C ASN A 42 20.76 8.74 -2.46
N THR A 43 20.90 7.46 -2.10
CA THR A 43 20.11 6.84 -1.03
C THR A 43 20.26 7.58 0.30
N ASP A 44 21.45 8.18 0.56
CA ASP A 44 21.74 8.91 1.79
C ASP A 44 20.84 10.14 1.92
N TYR A 45 20.51 10.81 0.81
CA TYR A 45 19.59 11.95 0.81
C TYR A 45 18.19 11.54 1.28
N PHE A 46 17.64 10.43 0.77
CA PHE A 46 16.33 9.94 1.21
C PHE A 46 16.35 9.53 2.68
N GLU A 47 17.48 9.02 3.20
CA GLU A 47 17.59 8.64 4.62
C GLU A 47 17.69 9.88 5.54
N SER A 48 18.49 10.89 5.18
CA SER A 48 18.75 12.07 6.01
C SER A 48 17.60 13.08 5.96
N GLU A 49 16.96 13.25 4.80
CA GLU A 49 16.03 14.34 4.55
C GLU A 49 14.55 13.91 4.61
N GLY A 50 13.66 14.91 4.69
CA GLY A 50 12.22 14.74 4.70
C GLY A 50 11.65 14.37 6.08
N ILE A 51 10.37 14.65 6.25
CA ILE A 51 9.62 14.34 7.48
C ILE A 51 9.11 12.91 7.38
N LEU A 52 9.51 12.05 8.33
CA LEU A 52 9.06 10.68 8.38
C LEU A 52 7.55 10.62 8.72
N LEU A 53 6.75 10.04 7.83
CA LEU A 53 5.33 9.79 8.05
C LEU A 53 5.07 8.35 8.50
N TYR A 54 5.86 7.39 8.00
CA TYR A 54 5.63 5.97 8.28
C TYR A 54 6.88 5.14 7.98
N ASP A 55 7.25 4.27 8.91
CA ASP A 55 8.33 3.28 8.74
C ASP A 55 7.92 1.94 9.35
N VAL A 56 7.70 0.93 8.51
CA VAL A 56 7.52 -0.46 8.91
C VAL A 56 8.45 -1.33 8.08
N GLY A 57 9.73 -1.15 8.27
CA GLY A 57 10.85 -2.00 7.83
C GLY A 57 10.96 -2.34 6.34
N ARG A 58 9.85 -2.37 5.58
CA ARG A 58 9.82 -2.68 4.15
C ARG A 58 9.42 -1.50 3.27
N ASN A 59 8.71 -0.56 3.84
CA ASN A 59 8.24 0.62 3.15
C ASN A 59 8.50 1.81 4.07
N VAL A 60 9.16 2.82 3.55
CA VAL A 60 9.38 4.09 4.22
C VAL A 60 8.60 5.14 3.46
N ILE A 61 7.85 5.96 4.17
CA ILE A 61 7.07 7.06 3.60
C ILE A 61 7.53 8.34 4.27
N LYS A 62 7.99 9.29 3.48
CA LYS A 62 8.41 10.60 3.94
C LYS A 62 7.72 11.71 3.16
N ARG A 63 7.50 12.83 3.83
CA ARG A 63 7.05 14.08 3.23
C ARG A 63 8.26 14.95 2.91
N PHE A 64 8.25 15.54 1.73
CA PHE A 64 9.27 16.45 1.26
C PHE A 64 8.61 17.74 0.75
N GLN A 65 9.33 18.84 0.89
CA GLN A 65 9.03 20.07 0.16
C GLN A 65 10.14 20.29 -0.88
N TRP A 66 9.77 20.47 -2.12
CA TRP A 66 10.70 20.65 -3.22
C TRP A 66 10.13 21.60 -4.27
N GLU A 67 10.86 22.68 -4.58
CA GLU A 67 10.46 23.68 -5.57
C GLU A 67 9.00 24.20 -5.42
N GLY A 68 8.58 24.38 -4.17
CA GLY A 68 7.24 24.87 -3.82
C GLY A 68 6.15 23.79 -3.80
N GLU A 69 6.45 22.57 -4.18
CA GLU A 69 5.54 21.44 -4.13
C GLU A 69 5.70 20.65 -2.82
N ASP A 70 4.58 20.19 -2.29
CA ASP A 70 4.51 19.34 -1.10
C ASP A 70 4.26 17.89 -1.53
N LEU A 71 5.21 17.02 -1.25
CA LEU A 71 5.31 15.71 -1.86
C LEU A 71 5.31 14.61 -0.80
N VAL A 72 4.77 13.46 -1.15
CA VAL A 72 4.95 12.21 -0.40
C VAL A 72 5.74 11.24 -1.25
N ILE A 73 6.87 10.78 -0.73
CA ILE A 73 7.72 9.79 -1.37
C ILE A 73 7.61 8.48 -0.60
N LYS A 74 7.10 7.46 -1.26
CA LYS A 74 7.01 6.10 -0.74
C LYS A 74 8.09 5.24 -1.37
N ARG A 75 9.12 4.88 -0.58
CA ARG A 75 10.12 3.89 -0.95
C ARG A 75 9.60 2.49 -0.68
N PHE A 76 9.65 1.63 -1.69
CA PHE A 76 9.41 0.21 -1.57
C PHE A 76 10.76 -0.51 -1.43
N GLY A 77 11.18 -0.71 -0.17
CA GLY A 77 12.43 -1.38 0.17
C GLY A 77 12.30 -2.91 0.26
N HIS A 78 13.44 -3.57 0.47
CA HIS A 78 13.62 -5.01 0.67
C HIS A 78 12.78 -5.89 -0.26
N ILE A 79 13.11 -5.80 -1.55
CA ILE A 79 12.59 -6.74 -2.55
C ILE A 79 13.31 -8.07 -2.31
N THR A 80 12.59 -9.13 -1.90
CA THR A 80 13.18 -10.47 -1.77
C THR A 80 13.79 -10.92 -3.10
N PHE A 81 14.82 -11.75 -3.07
CA PHE A 81 15.55 -12.20 -4.26
C PHE A 81 14.61 -12.74 -5.36
N PHE A 82 13.64 -13.58 -5.02
CA PHE A 82 12.63 -14.06 -5.96
C PHE A 82 11.78 -12.93 -6.57
N ASN A 83 11.38 -11.97 -5.78
CA ASN A 83 10.63 -10.81 -6.29
C ASN A 83 11.50 -9.90 -7.15
N ARG A 84 12.80 -9.77 -6.85
CA ARG A 84 13.76 -9.01 -7.67
C ARG A 84 13.79 -9.56 -9.10
N LEU A 85 13.94 -10.87 -9.23
CA LEU A 85 13.96 -11.54 -10.54
C LEU A 85 12.63 -11.35 -11.30
N MET A 86 11.50 -11.54 -10.62
CA MET A 86 10.16 -11.37 -11.21
C MET A 86 9.86 -9.93 -11.64
N TYR A 87 10.28 -8.92 -10.85
CA TYR A 87 10.11 -7.51 -11.21
C TYR A 87 11.04 -7.04 -12.33
N SER A 88 12.16 -7.71 -12.51
CA SER A 88 13.11 -7.38 -13.57
C SER A 88 12.66 -7.86 -14.95
N THR A 89 11.83 -8.91 -15.01
CA THR A 89 11.50 -9.60 -16.27
C THR A 89 10.03 -9.49 -16.69
N VAL A 90 9.09 -9.68 -15.77
CA VAL A 90 7.67 -9.88 -16.16
C VAL A 90 6.71 -8.93 -15.45
N ARG A 91 7.01 -8.55 -14.20
CA ARG A 91 6.05 -7.83 -13.34
C ARG A 91 6.47 -6.39 -13.10
N LYS A 92 5.55 -5.42 -13.31
CA LYS A 92 5.75 -4.01 -12.94
C LYS A 92 6.04 -3.89 -11.44
N SER A 93 6.96 -2.98 -11.07
CA SER A 93 7.26 -2.66 -9.66
C SER A 93 6.01 -2.22 -8.90
N LYS A 94 6.09 -2.20 -7.57
CA LYS A 94 4.99 -1.68 -6.74
C LYS A 94 4.76 -0.18 -7.00
N ALA A 95 5.84 0.59 -7.17
CA ALA A 95 5.79 2.01 -7.49
C ALA A 95 5.07 2.25 -8.83
N MET A 96 5.47 1.53 -9.89
CA MET A 96 4.84 1.63 -11.20
C MET A 96 3.35 1.26 -11.17
N ARG A 97 2.98 0.26 -10.37
CA ARG A 97 1.57 -0.11 -10.21
C ARG A 97 0.78 0.97 -9.47
N ALA A 98 1.35 1.54 -8.39
CA ALA A 98 0.74 2.64 -7.66
C ALA A 98 0.46 3.84 -8.57
N TYR A 99 1.46 4.25 -9.35
CA TYR A 99 1.34 5.35 -10.32
C TYR A 99 0.21 5.11 -11.34
N LYS A 100 0.23 3.94 -12.01
CA LYS A 100 -0.80 3.63 -13.02
C LYS A 100 -2.19 3.51 -12.42
N ASN A 101 -2.29 2.99 -11.19
CA ASN A 101 -3.55 2.88 -10.50
C ASN A 101 -4.07 4.25 -10.07
N ALA A 102 -3.19 5.18 -9.63
CA ALA A 102 -3.58 6.55 -9.30
C ALA A 102 -4.17 7.27 -10.51
N SER A 103 -3.46 7.26 -11.63
CA SER A 103 -3.94 7.86 -12.88
C SER A 103 -5.28 7.25 -13.32
N ARG A 104 -5.43 5.92 -13.23
CA ARG A 104 -6.67 5.24 -13.60
C ARG A 104 -7.84 5.58 -12.67
N LEU A 105 -7.62 5.61 -11.35
CA LEU A 105 -8.64 6.01 -10.37
C LEU A 105 -9.15 7.41 -10.63
N ARG A 106 -8.24 8.36 -10.83
CA ARG A 106 -8.60 9.76 -11.11
C ARG A 106 -9.40 9.89 -12.41
N ALA A 107 -9.01 9.16 -13.46
CA ALA A 107 -9.77 9.08 -14.71
C ALA A 107 -11.18 8.50 -14.53
N MET A 108 -11.39 7.63 -13.51
CA MET A 108 -12.68 7.07 -13.12
C MET A 108 -13.44 7.95 -12.10
N GLY A 109 -12.92 9.13 -11.74
CA GLY A 109 -13.52 10.03 -10.77
C GLY A 109 -13.37 9.61 -9.31
N ILE A 110 -12.47 8.64 -9.01
CA ILE A 110 -12.17 8.23 -7.63
C ILE A 110 -10.94 8.97 -7.13
N SER A 111 -11.10 9.64 -5.98
CA SER A 111 -10.05 10.48 -5.41
C SER A 111 -8.91 9.66 -4.81
N THR A 112 -7.70 10.06 -5.13
CA THR A 112 -6.43 9.58 -4.59
C THR A 112 -5.41 10.72 -4.73
N PRO A 113 -4.35 10.80 -3.90
CA PRO A 113 -3.29 11.78 -4.13
C PRO A 113 -2.75 11.71 -5.56
N GLU A 114 -2.53 12.88 -6.16
CA GLU A 114 -2.08 12.97 -7.56
C GLU A 114 -0.72 12.32 -7.72
N GLU A 115 -0.59 11.47 -8.73
CA GLU A 115 0.66 10.82 -9.07
C GLU A 115 1.62 11.82 -9.74
N ILE A 116 2.84 11.90 -9.21
CA ILE A 116 3.88 12.79 -9.71
C ILE A 116 4.93 12.01 -10.47
N ALA A 117 5.51 10.98 -9.85
CA ALA A 117 6.57 10.22 -10.51
C ALA A 117 6.71 8.78 -10.00
N VAL A 118 7.42 8.00 -10.81
CA VAL A 118 8.02 6.73 -10.42
C VAL A 118 9.51 6.78 -10.72
N ILE A 119 10.30 6.28 -9.76
CA ILE A 119 11.71 6.07 -9.93
C ILE A 119 12.00 4.59 -9.65
N GLU A 120 12.71 3.94 -10.55
CA GLU A 120 13.13 2.55 -10.41
C GLU A 120 14.64 2.48 -10.58
N ILE A 121 15.32 1.97 -9.56
CA ILE A 121 16.79 1.82 -9.54
C ILE A 121 17.13 0.36 -9.77
N TYR A 122 17.97 0.11 -10.73
CA TYR A 122 18.43 -1.22 -11.12
C TYR A 122 19.94 -1.33 -10.90
N SER A 123 20.37 -2.47 -10.37
CA SER A 123 21.77 -2.87 -10.32
C SER A 123 21.93 -4.17 -11.11
N HIS A 124 22.80 -4.18 -12.13
CA HIS A 124 22.99 -5.32 -13.06
C HIS A 124 21.67 -5.79 -13.70
N GLY A 125 20.80 -4.86 -14.07
CA GLY A 125 19.48 -5.16 -14.66
C GLY A 125 18.42 -5.67 -13.68
N ILE A 126 18.75 -5.79 -12.39
CA ILE A 126 17.87 -6.27 -11.34
C ILE A 126 17.33 -5.06 -10.56
N LEU A 127 16.00 -4.98 -10.39
CA LEU A 127 15.37 -3.93 -9.61
C LEU A 127 15.78 -4.02 -8.14
N THR A 128 16.45 -3.00 -7.62
CA THR A 128 16.90 -2.90 -6.23
C THR A 128 15.95 -2.06 -5.39
N GLU A 129 15.51 -0.93 -5.91
CA GLU A 129 14.65 0.01 -5.22
C GLU A 129 13.61 0.61 -6.18
N SER A 130 12.47 1.00 -5.64
CA SER A 130 11.48 1.76 -6.39
C SER A 130 10.78 2.77 -5.50
N TYR A 131 10.56 3.96 -6.03
CA TYR A 131 9.92 5.08 -5.35
C TYR A 131 8.66 5.48 -6.11
N PHE A 132 7.59 5.70 -5.37
CA PHE A 132 6.38 6.33 -5.87
C PHE A 132 6.26 7.71 -5.22
N VAL A 133 6.17 8.73 -6.05
CA VAL A 133 6.02 10.13 -5.64
C VAL A 133 4.59 10.57 -5.94
N SER A 134 3.93 11.13 -4.95
CA SER A 134 2.59 11.71 -5.08
C SER A 134 2.52 13.06 -4.37
N ALA A 135 1.51 13.85 -4.72
CA ALA A 135 1.20 15.06 -3.99
C ALA A 135 0.86 14.74 -2.52
N TYR A 136 1.27 15.60 -1.61
CA TYR A 136 0.84 15.51 -0.22
C TYR A 136 -0.62 15.91 -0.08
N THR A 137 -1.30 15.36 0.88
CA THR A 137 -2.65 15.77 1.31
C THR A 137 -2.69 15.90 2.82
N SER A 138 -3.35 16.93 3.30
CA SER A 138 -3.60 17.15 4.73
C SER A 138 -4.80 16.38 5.28
N ASN A 139 -5.45 15.56 4.42
CA ASN A 139 -6.61 14.78 4.81
C ASN A 139 -6.26 13.81 5.95
N SER A 140 -7.18 13.65 6.88
CA SER A 140 -7.02 12.80 8.05
C SER A 140 -7.24 11.31 7.73
N SER A 141 -6.57 10.42 8.45
CA SER A 141 -6.81 8.97 8.34
C SER A 141 -8.05 8.56 9.12
N LEU A 142 -8.77 7.57 8.61
CA LEU A 142 -9.89 6.93 9.31
C LEU A 142 -9.45 5.87 10.33
N SER A 143 -8.17 5.78 10.66
CA SER A 143 -7.67 4.72 11.55
C SER A 143 -8.30 4.70 12.95
N TYR A 144 -8.80 5.85 13.45
CA TYR A 144 -9.51 5.90 14.72
C TYR A 144 -10.84 5.08 14.73
N LEU A 145 -11.41 4.78 13.56
CA LEU A 145 -12.60 3.92 13.45
C LEU A 145 -12.34 2.47 13.92
N TRP A 146 -11.11 2.07 14.17
CA TRP A 146 -10.84 0.79 14.83
C TRP A 146 -11.41 0.71 16.24
N GLU A 147 -11.67 1.87 16.87
CA GLU A 147 -12.28 1.98 18.20
C GLU A 147 -13.81 2.18 18.15
N PHE A 148 -14.43 1.92 17.00
CA PHE A 148 -15.87 2.09 16.84
C PHE A 148 -16.67 1.18 17.78
N THR A 149 -17.72 1.75 18.38
CA THR A 149 -18.80 1.05 19.07
C THR A 149 -20.13 1.70 18.69
N TYR A 150 -21.25 0.99 18.84
CA TYR A 150 -22.58 1.54 18.54
C TYR A 150 -22.97 2.71 19.46
N GLU A 151 -22.26 2.94 20.53
CA GLU A 151 -22.48 4.09 21.41
C GLU A 151 -22.00 5.40 20.79
N LYS A 152 -21.02 5.35 19.89
CA LYS A 152 -20.43 6.49 19.17
C LYS A 152 -21.32 6.94 18.00
N LYS A 153 -22.55 7.37 18.30
CA LYS A 153 -23.56 7.74 17.30
C LYS A 153 -23.12 8.93 16.44
N GLU A 154 -22.26 9.78 16.93
CA GLU A 154 -21.67 10.91 16.21
C GLU A 154 -20.87 10.47 14.96
N TRP A 155 -20.45 9.21 14.89
CA TRP A 155 -19.72 8.69 13.74
C TRP A 155 -20.61 8.13 12.63
N PHE A 156 -21.93 7.95 12.88
CA PHE A 156 -22.85 7.37 11.89
C PHE A 156 -22.91 8.14 10.57
N PRO A 157 -22.98 9.49 10.53
CA PRO A 157 -22.99 10.22 9.27
C PRO A 157 -21.72 10.00 8.43
N LEU A 158 -20.56 9.92 9.10
CA LEU A 158 -19.29 9.61 8.44
C LEU A 158 -19.30 8.18 7.89
N LEU A 159 -19.80 7.21 8.66
CA LEU A 159 -19.86 5.80 8.26
C LEU A 159 -20.84 5.59 7.11
N ASP A 160 -22.01 6.24 7.13
CA ASP A 160 -22.99 6.18 6.04
C ASP A 160 -22.38 6.73 4.75
N SER A 161 -21.70 7.87 4.82
CA SER A 161 -20.97 8.45 3.68
C SER A 161 -19.85 7.54 3.17
N LEU A 162 -19.12 6.88 4.09
CA LEU A 162 -18.05 5.94 3.76
C LEU A 162 -18.60 4.72 3.02
N VAL A 163 -19.70 4.14 3.50
CA VAL A 163 -20.33 2.98 2.86
C VAL A 163 -20.83 3.33 1.47
N ALA A 164 -21.49 4.49 1.31
CA ALA A 164 -21.95 4.96 0.02
C ALA A 164 -20.81 5.13 -0.98
N TRP A 165 -19.69 5.72 -0.53
CA TRP A 165 -18.51 5.87 -1.36
C TRP A 165 -17.84 4.53 -1.72
N ILE A 166 -17.81 3.56 -0.81
CA ILE A 166 -17.31 2.21 -1.10
C ILE A 166 -18.22 1.49 -2.09
N ALA A 167 -19.54 1.64 -1.96
CA ALA A 167 -20.49 1.09 -2.92
C ALA A 167 -20.26 1.64 -4.34
N GLU A 168 -20.05 2.95 -4.46
CA GLU A 168 -19.66 3.60 -5.74
C GLU A 168 -18.38 3.01 -6.33
N ILE A 169 -17.34 2.82 -5.51
CA ILE A 169 -16.07 2.20 -5.95
C ILE A 169 -16.32 0.78 -6.48
N HIS A 170 -17.11 -0.01 -5.76
CA HIS A 170 -17.45 -1.37 -6.17
C HIS A 170 -18.29 -1.40 -7.45
N ASP A 171 -19.22 -0.48 -7.63
CA ASP A 171 -20.06 -0.39 -8.84
C ASP A 171 -19.22 0.00 -10.08
N LYS A 172 -18.16 0.78 -9.88
CA LYS A 172 -17.15 1.04 -10.92
C LYS A 172 -16.21 -0.16 -11.16
N GLY A 173 -16.45 -1.30 -10.53
CA GLY A 173 -15.65 -2.52 -10.71
C GLY A 173 -14.26 -2.45 -10.09
N ILE A 174 -14.06 -1.62 -9.07
CA ILE A 174 -12.75 -1.38 -8.45
C ILE A 174 -12.65 -2.17 -7.15
N LEU A 175 -11.57 -2.94 -6.99
CA LEU A 175 -11.16 -3.62 -5.76
C LEU A 175 -9.79 -3.09 -5.32
N HIS A 176 -9.70 -2.59 -4.11
CA HIS A 176 -8.44 -2.09 -3.53
C HIS A 176 -7.46 -3.23 -3.19
N GLN A 177 -7.98 -4.39 -2.82
CA GLN A 177 -7.26 -5.60 -2.38
C GLN A 177 -6.52 -5.47 -1.04
N ASP A 178 -6.54 -4.29 -0.42
CA ASP A 178 -5.99 -4.02 0.91
C ASP A 178 -6.81 -2.91 1.60
N LEU A 179 -8.13 -2.89 1.35
CA LEU A 179 -9.04 -1.88 1.87
C LEU A 179 -9.15 -2.02 3.39
N ASN A 180 -8.60 -1.06 4.09
CA ASN A 180 -8.73 -0.91 5.54
C ASN A 180 -8.83 0.58 5.87
N VAL A 181 -9.35 0.91 7.06
CA VAL A 181 -9.58 2.31 7.45
C VAL A 181 -8.30 3.15 7.47
N GLY A 182 -7.12 2.55 7.66
CA GLY A 182 -5.84 3.25 7.57
C GLY A 182 -5.41 3.60 6.14
N ASN A 183 -6.02 2.98 5.12
CA ASN A 183 -5.78 3.26 3.69
C ASN A 183 -6.84 4.18 3.09
N ILE A 184 -7.69 4.78 3.91
CA ILE A 184 -8.69 5.77 3.52
C ILE A 184 -8.41 7.05 4.28
N LEU A 185 -8.22 8.13 3.53
CA LEU A 185 -8.14 9.48 4.06
C LEU A 185 -9.49 10.17 3.84
N TYR A 186 -9.85 11.09 4.72
CA TYR A 186 -11.07 11.86 4.61
C TYR A 186 -10.88 13.32 4.95
N GLN A 187 -11.78 14.14 4.47
CA GLN A 187 -11.88 15.55 4.78
C GLN A 187 -13.35 15.95 4.88
N GLU A 188 -13.69 16.61 5.97
CA GLU A 188 -14.97 17.30 6.09
C GLU A 188 -14.85 18.69 5.47
N LYS A 189 -15.76 19.01 4.56
CA LYS A 189 -15.84 20.33 3.93
C LYS A 189 -16.82 21.22 4.66
N GLN A 190 -16.66 22.52 4.45
CA GLN A 190 -17.68 23.49 4.89
C GLN A 190 -19.04 23.09 4.32
N GLY A 191 -20.06 23.00 5.20
CA GLY A 191 -21.39 22.47 4.83
C GLY A 191 -21.62 20.98 5.13
N GLY A 192 -20.67 20.30 5.81
CA GLY A 192 -20.84 18.95 6.35
C GLY A 192 -20.67 17.82 5.33
N SER A 193 -20.32 18.12 4.08
CA SER A 193 -20.02 17.08 3.10
C SER A 193 -18.65 16.45 3.35
N ILE A 194 -18.59 15.12 3.27
CA ILE A 194 -17.38 14.34 3.53
C ILE A 194 -16.83 13.81 2.21
N THR A 195 -15.52 13.99 2.01
CA THR A 195 -14.82 13.45 0.84
C THR A 195 -13.77 12.46 1.29
N PHE A 196 -13.55 11.41 0.49
CA PHE A 196 -12.61 10.34 0.79
C PHE A 196 -11.55 10.22 -0.30
N GLN A 197 -10.36 9.72 0.07
CA GLN A 197 -9.27 9.41 -0.84
C GLN A 197 -8.68 8.03 -0.52
N LEU A 198 -8.35 7.25 -1.54
CA LEU A 198 -7.63 5.99 -1.39
C LEU A 198 -6.11 6.22 -1.39
N ILE A 199 -5.41 5.54 -0.48
CA ILE A 199 -3.95 5.45 -0.48
C ILE A 199 -3.52 3.96 -0.48
N ASP A 200 -2.22 3.69 -0.67
CA ASP A 200 -1.63 2.34 -0.81
C ASP A 200 -2.24 1.48 -1.94
N ILE A 201 -2.48 2.10 -3.05
CA ILE A 201 -3.24 1.61 -4.20
C ILE A 201 -2.47 0.64 -5.12
N ASN A 202 -1.30 0.16 -4.73
CA ASN A 202 -0.43 -0.68 -5.59
C ASN A 202 -0.97 -2.10 -5.87
N ARG A 203 -2.01 -2.55 -5.15
CA ARG A 203 -2.61 -3.90 -5.27
C ARG A 203 -3.94 -3.92 -6.01
N MET A 204 -4.46 -2.79 -6.42
CA MET A 204 -5.80 -2.66 -6.98
C MET A 204 -6.05 -3.59 -8.17
N LYS A 205 -7.30 -3.98 -8.31
CA LYS A 205 -7.85 -4.68 -9.46
C LYS A 205 -9.04 -3.92 -10.01
N PHE A 206 -9.18 -3.98 -11.31
CA PHE A 206 -10.28 -3.37 -12.05
C PHE A 206 -10.99 -4.47 -12.84
N ARG A 207 -12.31 -4.52 -12.71
CA ARG A 207 -13.19 -5.50 -13.32
C ARG A 207 -14.31 -4.78 -14.06
N THR A 208 -15.00 -5.46 -14.94
CA THR A 208 -16.23 -4.93 -15.55
C THR A 208 -17.35 -4.92 -14.51
N ASN A 209 -17.50 -6.02 -13.77
CA ASN A 209 -18.45 -6.17 -12.67
C ASN A 209 -17.81 -6.91 -11.51
N LEU A 210 -18.28 -6.64 -10.31
CA LEU A 210 -17.87 -7.36 -9.09
C LEU A 210 -19.02 -8.25 -8.62
N SER A 211 -18.69 -9.50 -8.29
CA SER A 211 -19.64 -10.37 -7.60
C SER A 211 -19.86 -9.92 -6.15
N VAL A 212 -20.96 -10.32 -5.56
CA VAL A 212 -21.27 -10.07 -4.15
C VAL A 212 -20.15 -10.61 -3.24
N GLU A 213 -19.60 -11.79 -3.57
CA GLU A 213 -18.51 -12.40 -2.84
C GLU A 213 -17.22 -11.57 -2.88
N GLU A 214 -16.88 -10.98 -4.02
CA GLU A 214 -15.70 -10.09 -4.15
C GLU A 214 -15.87 -8.84 -3.27
N ARG A 215 -17.06 -8.23 -3.30
CA ARG A 215 -17.42 -7.06 -2.47
C ARG A 215 -17.34 -7.39 -0.98
N LEU A 216 -17.93 -8.49 -0.54
CA LEU A 216 -17.89 -8.92 0.85
C LEU A 216 -16.48 -9.26 1.34
N LYS A 217 -15.67 -9.93 0.50
CA LYS A 217 -14.26 -10.22 0.82
C LYS A 217 -13.42 -8.95 0.93
N GLU A 218 -13.78 -7.87 0.27
CA GLU A 218 -13.13 -6.58 0.44
C GLU A 218 -13.57 -5.92 1.74
N LEU A 219 -14.86 -5.85 2.03
CA LEU A 219 -15.39 -5.30 3.27
C LEU A 219 -14.83 -5.97 4.53
N CYS A 220 -14.53 -7.28 4.49
CA CYS A 220 -13.89 -7.98 5.60
C CYS A 220 -12.54 -7.38 6.04
N ARG A 221 -11.85 -6.66 5.14
CA ARG A 221 -10.55 -6.05 5.42
C ARG A 221 -10.66 -4.67 6.04
N LEU A 222 -11.83 -4.03 5.89
CA LEU A 222 -12.03 -2.63 6.25
C LEU A 222 -11.89 -2.40 7.75
N SER A 223 -12.28 -3.37 8.57
CA SER A 223 -12.15 -3.27 10.03
C SER A 223 -11.78 -4.62 10.66
N THR A 224 -11.07 -4.57 11.78
CA THR A 224 -10.92 -5.71 12.71
C THR A 224 -12.00 -5.72 13.78
N ASN A 225 -12.74 -4.63 13.94
CA ASN A 225 -13.84 -4.47 14.90
C ASN A 225 -15.12 -5.06 14.33
N LEU A 226 -15.78 -5.95 15.08
CA LEU A 226 -17.00 -6.64 14.64
C LEU A 226 -18.18 -5.67 14.52
N ASP A 227 -18.34 -4.75 15.47
CA ASP A 227 -19.45 -3.78 15.46
C ASP A 227 -19.40 -2.90 14.20
N LEU A 228 -18.21 -2.40 13.89
CA LEU A 228 -18.01 -1.65 12.65
C LEU A 228 -18.31 -2.51 11.43
N HIS A 229 -17.87 -3.77 11.43
CA HIS A 229 -18.13 -4.67 10.31
C HIS A 229 -19.62 -4.91 10.09
N LEU A 230 -20.37 -5.19 11.15
CA LEU A 230 -21.83 -5.39 11.08
C LEU A 230 -22.55 -4.12 10.61
N TYR A 231 -22.16 -2.96 11.14
CA TYR A 231 -22.71 -1.68 10.69
C TYR A 231 -22.54 -1.49 9.19
N LEU A 232 -21.31 -1.67 8.71
CA LEU A 232 -20.98 -1.51 7.30
C LEU A 232 -21.75 -2.49 6.40
N LEU A 233 -21.90 -3.76 6.83
CA LEU A 233 -22.65 -4.76 6.05
C LEU A 233 -24.13 -4.39 5.93
N ARG A 234 -24.77 -3.96 7.03
CA ARG A 234 -26.18 -3.56 7.03
C ARG A 234 -26.42 -2.38 6.10
N LYS A 235 -25.61 -1.34 6.25
CA LYS A 235 -25.71 -0.15 5.38
C LYS A 235 -25.41 -0.47 3.93
N TYR A 236 -24.44 -1.33 3.68
CA TYR A 236 -24.11 -1.77 2.34
C TYR A 236 -25.26 -2.57 1.70
N ALA A 237 -25.92 -3.44 2.47
CA ALA A 237 -27.10 -4.18 2.00
C ALA A 237 -28.25 -3.23 1.64
N GLU A 238 -28.55 -2.25 2.51
CA GLU A 238 -29.57 -1.22 2.26
C GLU A 238 -29.30 -0.48 0.93
N LEU A 239 -28.09 0.05 0.76
CA LEU A 239 -27.70 0.83 -0.43
C LEU A 239 -27.74 0.01 -1.72
N MET A 240 -27.33 -1.26 -1.65
CA MET A 240 -27.24 -2.12 -2.83
C MET A 240 -28.51 -2.93 -3.10
N ASN A 241 -29.55 -2.71 -2.28
CA ASN A 241 -30.82 -3.47 -2.33
C ASN A 241 -30.62 -5.00 -2.29
N TYR A 242 -29.73 -5.45 -1.37
CA TYR A 242 -29.49 -6.87 -1.10
C TYR A 242 -30.33 -7.34 0.09
N ASP A 243 -30.62 -8.66 0.15
CA ASP A 243 -31.16 -9.26 1.37
C ASP A 243 -30.16 -9.07 2.54
N GLY A 244 -30.57 -8.25 3.52
CA GLY A 244 -29.72 -7.86 4.64
C GLY A 244 -29.27 -9.04 5.49
N ASN A 245 -30.17 -10.00 5.79
CA ASN A 245 -29.85 -11.16 6.61
C ASN A 245 -28.86 -12.10 5.90
N LEU A 246 -29.08 -12.32 4.62
CA LEU A 246 -28.19 -13.16 3.80
C LEU A 246 -26.83 -12.51 3.65
N LEU A 247 -26.77 -11.19 3.40
CA LEU A 247 -25.51 -10.46 3.25
C LEU A 247 -24.72 -10.43 4.56
N GLU A 248 -25.38 -10.15 5.69
CA GLU A 248 -24.76 -10.15 7.01
C GLU A 248 -24.19 -11.52 7.35
N SER A 249 -24.95 -12.60 7.16
CA SER A 249 -24.50 -13.98 7.42
C SER A 249 -23.28 -14.35 6.58
N LYS A 250 -23.32 -14.07 5.27
CA LYS A 250 -22.18 -14.32 4.37
C LYS A 250 -20.98 -13.44 4.72
N GLY A 251 -21.20 -12.16 5.01
CA GLY A 251 -20.16 -11.21 5.40
C GLY A 251 -19.43 -11.62 6.66
N CYS A 252 -20.17 -12.03 7.70
CA CYS A 252 -19.61 -12.56 8.94
C CYS A 252 -18.78 -13.83 8.70
N LEU A 253 -19.28 -14.76 7.87
CA LEU A 253 -18.54 -15.97 7.52
C LEU A 253 -17.21 -15.62 6.84
N TYR A 254 -17.21 -14.72 5.85
CA TYR A 254 -15.99 -14.26 5.18
C TYR A 254 -15.05 -13.55 6.16
N LYS A 255 -15.57 -12.79 7.11
CA LYS A 255 -14.79 -12.12 8.16
C LYS A 255 -14.06 -13.13 9.03
N ILE A 256 -14.76 -14.14 9.55
CA ILE A 256 -14.18 -15.22 10.36
C ILE A 256 -13.08 -15.95 9.57
N MET A 257 -13.36 -16.31 8.33
CA MET A 257 -12.37 -16.97 7.46
C MET A 257 -11.15 -16.08 7.20
N PHE A 258 -11.33 -14.79 7.03
CA PHE A 258 -10.25 -13.83 6.83
C PHE A 258 -9.36 -13.75 8.09
N GLU A 259 -9.96 -13.58 9.25
CA GLU A 259 -9.23 -13.48 10.52
C GLU A 259 -8.49 -14.78 10.86
N PHE A 260 -9.12 -15.93 10.66
CA PHE A 260 -8.47 -17.23 10.83
C PHE A 260 -7.22 -17.37 9.95
N ARG A 261 -7.32 -16.98 8.66
CA ARG A 261 -6.18 -16.98 7.74
C ARG A 261 -5.07 -16.03 8.18
N GLN A 262 -5.42 -14.84 8.67
CA GLN A 262 -4.43 -13.87 9.17
C GLN A 262 -3.73 -14.40 10.43
N HIS A 263 -4.49 -14.96 11.36
CA HIS A 263 -3.94 -15.57 12.57
C HIS A 263 -2.99 -16.73 12.26
N SER A 264 -3.40 -17.65 11.39
CA SER A 264 -2.56 -18.78 10.96
C SER A 264 -1.27 -18.32 10.27
N LYS A 265 -1.34 -17.30 9.42
CA LYS A 265 -0.14 -16.70 8.80
C LYS A 265 0.81 -16.07 9.84
N ARG A 266 0.27 -15.38 10.85
CA ARG A 266 1.09 -14.80 11.94
C ARG A 266 1.77 -15.88 12.76
N LYS A 267 1.03 -16.94 13.15
CA LYS A 267 1.59 -18.07 13.85
C LYS A 267 2.72 -18.74 13.07
N MET A 268 2.50 -19.01 11.78
CA MET A 268 3.51 -19.64 10.92
C MET A 268 4.76 -18.76 10.78
N LYS A 269 4.57 -17.44 10.58
CA LYS A 269 5.70 -16.51 10.50
C LYS A 269 6.52 -16.46 11.78
N ASN A 270 5.85 -16.43 12.94
CA ASN A 270 6.51 -16.42 14.25
C ASN A 270 7.26 -17.74 14.49
N TYR A 271 6.66 -18.88 14.15
CA TYR A 271 7.30 -20.19 14.22
C TYR A 271 8.56 -20.26 13.36
N LEU A 272 8.48 -19.85 12.08
CA LEU A 272 9.64 -19.83 11.18
C LEU A 272 10.74 -18.88 11.68
N SER A 273 10.37 -17.68 12.17
CA SER A 273 11.33 -16.72 12.72
C SER A 273 12.04 -17.27 13.96
N SER A 274 11.31 -17.93 14.86
CA SER A 274 11.90 -18.54 16.06
C SER A 274 12.77 -19.77 15.75
N SER A 275 12.40 -20.56 14.74
CA SER A 275 13.18 -21.71 14.27
C SER A 275 14.49 -21.27 13.62
N VAL A 276 14.46 -20.23 12.78
CA VAL A 276 15.67 -19.66 12.17
C VAL A 276 16.59 -19.08 13.25
N LYS A 277 16.06 -18.36 14.24
CA LYS A 277 16.87 -17.84 15.35
C LYS A 277 17.53 -18.96 16.17
N ARG A 278 16.81 -20.05 16.47
CA ARG A 278 17.38 -21.21 17.16
C ARG A 278 18.51 -21.89 16.36
N TYR A 279 18.31 -22.01 15.03
CA TYR A 279 19.31 -22.55 14.13
C TYR A 279 20.59 -21.69 14.07
N CYS A 280 20.43 -20.35 14.00
CA CYS A 280 21.56 -19.43 14.00
C CYS A 280 22.30 -19.35 15.35
N ASN A 281 21.63 -19.64 16.49
CA ASN A 281 22.22 -19.64 17.83
C ASN A 281 22.81 -20.98 18.26
N GLY A 282 22.77 -22.02 17.40
CA GLY A 282 23.34 -23.33 17.70
C GLY A 282 22.48 -24.20 18.61
N ASP A 283 21.26 -23.79 18.98
CA ASP A 283 20.32 -24.58 19.78
C ASP A 283 19.59 -25.63 18.92
N ILE A 284 20.29 -26.65 18.46
CA ILE A 284 19.67 -27.79 17.79
C ILE A 284 19.25 -28.78 18.89
N PRO A 285 17.98 -29.14 19.05
CA PRO A 285 17.58 -30.23 19.90
C PRO A 285 18.17 -31.52 19.33
N ARG A 286 18.91 -32.26 20.18
CA ARG A 286 19.38 -33.58 19.88
C ARG A 286 18.23 -34.57 19.77
#